data_2c7aa3ff2434023f41a82806976e7d69
#
_entry.id   2c7aa3ff2434023f41a82806976e7d69
#
_cell.length_a   1.000
_cell.length_b   1.000
_cell.length_c   1.000
_cell.angle_alpha   90.00
_cell.angle_beta   90.00
_cell.angle_gamma   90.00
#
_symmetry.space_group_name_H-M   'P 1'
#
loop_
_entity.id
_entity.type
_entity.pdbx_description
1 polymer ?
#
loop_
_entity_poly.entity_id
_entity_poly.type
_entity_poly.pdbx_seq_one_letter_code
_entity_poly.pdbx_strand_id
1 'polypeptide(L)'
;IISDETNVWHKYLFNGLNDIDPDFFRSAVLTFAIDLGLNGTKTLRKKREEEHCNIPWVILMDPTSACNLRCKGCWAAEYGHNSNLTLDEMRKVVRESKALGTHFYMFTGGEPLIRKKDILTLARENKDCIFLAFTNGTLVDDAFCEDMKKCGNFALALSIEGDEAVNDSRRGEGVYQKTLAAMKLLKKHKCLFGTSICYTSKNYASVTSDEFYDFMIENGAKYAWYFHYMPVGADADTELLLSPEQREHVYRTIRKNRNGKTGKPIFTVDFQNDGEFVGGCIAGGRNYFHVN
;
A
#
# COMPACT_ATOMS: atom_id res chain seq x y z
N ILE A 1 -13.99 -20.74 7.57
CA ILE A 1 -12.65 -20.33 7.06
C ILE A 1 -11.56 -20.94 7.95
N ILE A 2 -11.54 -20.67 9.27
CA ILE A 2 -10.45 -21.10 10.17
C ILE A 2 -10.34 -22.62 10.29
N SER A 3 -11.45 -23.35 10.30
CA SER A 3 -11.52 -24.81 10.46
C SER A 3 -11.45 -25.60 9.14
N ASP A 4 -11.41 -24.93 8.00
CA ASP A 4 -11.41 -25.57 6.68
C ASP A 4 -10.06 -25.37 5.99
N GLU A 5 -9.18 -26.35 6.09
CA GLU A 5 -7.84 -26.34 5.53
C GLU A 5 -7.81 -26.29 3.98
N THR A 6 -8.91 -26.63 3.32
CA THR A 6 -9.02 -26.54 1.86
C THR A 6 -9.32 -25.11 1.39
N ASN A 7 -9.81 -24.26 2.29
CA ASN A 7 -10.18 -22.88 1.99
C ASN A 7 -8.93 -22.01 1.77
N VAL A 8 -8.91 -21.24 0.71
CA VAL A 8 -7.78 -20.36 0.38
C VAL A 8 -7.49 -19.32 1.47
N TRP A 9 -8.52 -18.85 2.17
CA TRP A 9 -8.37 -17.87 3.26
C TRP A 9 -7.86 -18.50 4.55
N HIS A 10 -8.08 -19.82 4.76
CA HIS A 10 -7.37 -20.58 5.78
C HIS A 10 -5.85 -20.55 5.50
N LYS A 11 -5.45 -20.93 4.29
CA LYS A 11 -4.04 -20.87 3.86
C LYS A 11 -3.45 -19.48 3.99
N TYR A 12 -4.19 -18.44 3.61
CA TYR A 12 -3.75 -17.06 3.74
C TYR A 12 -3.44 -16.67 5.19
N LEU A 13 -4.33 -16.99 6.12
CA LEU A 13 -4.15 -16.69 7.55
C LEU A 13 -2.95 -17.46 8.13
N PHE A 14 -2.83 -18.75 7.83
CA PHE A 14 -1.73 -19.57 8.34
C PHE A 14 -0.38 -19.21 7.70
N ASN A 15 -0.35 -18.83 6.41
CA ASN A 15 0.85 -18.27 5.80
C ASN A 15 1.25 -16.96 6.49
N GLY A 16 0.28 -16.11 6.83
CA GLY A 16 0.55 -14.88 7.60
C GLY A 16 1.19 -15.18 8.96
N LEU A 17 0.65 -16.13 9.72
CA LEU A 17 1.17 -16.53 11.03
C LEU A 17 2.59 -17.11 10.95
N ASN A 18 2.92 -17.83 9.89
CA ASN A 18 4.25 -18.48 9.73
C ASN A 18 5.31 -17.51 9.17
N ASP A 19 4.91 -16.63 8.25
CA ASP A 19 5.83 -15.80 7.46
C ASP A 19 6.11 -14.45 8.09
N ILE A 20 5.25 -13.98 9.00
CA ILE A 20 5.39 -12.68 9.66
C ILE A 20 5.91 -12.88 11.09
N ASP A 21 6.72 -11.96 11.57
CA ASP A 21 7.18 -11.94 12.96
C ASP A 21 5.97 -11.98 13.92
N PRO A 22 5.93 -12.92 14.89
CA PRO A 22 4.75 -13.11 15.74
C PRO A 22 4.37 -11.88 16.58
N ASP A 23 5.34 -11.13 17.07
CA ASP A 23 5.10 -9.92 17.87
C ASP A 23 4.57 -8.80 16.99
N PHE A 24 5.15 -8.68 15.79
CA PHE A 24 4.64 -7.75 14.78
C PHE A 24 3.20 -8.12 14.38
N PHE A 25 2.94 -9.37 14.05
CA PHE A 25 1.61 -9.84 13.64
C PHE A 25 0.56 -9.57 14.73
N ARG A 26 0.89 -9.91 15.98
CA ARG A 26 0.01 -9.64 17.12
C ARG A 26 -0.28 -8.15 17.28
N SER A 27 0.77 -7.31 17.25
CA SER A 27 0.63 -5.86 17.37
C SER A 27 -0.26 -5.29 16.25
N ALA A 28 0.04 -5.64 14.99
CA ALA A 28 -0.70 -5.16 13.83
C ALA A 28 -2.19 -5.58 13.88
N VAL A 29 -2.48 -6.83 14.24
CA VAL A 29 -3.87 -7.31 14.36
C VAL A 29 -4.62 -6.59 15.48
N LEU A 30 -4.01 -6.40 16.65
CA LEU A 30 -4.64 -5.68 17.77
C LEU A 30 -4.90 -4.22 17.41
N THR A 31 -3.92 -3.52 16.84
CA THR A 31 -4.08 -2.12 16.41
C THR A 31 -5.15 -2.01 15.32
N PHE A 32 -5.16 -2.93 14.34
CA PHE A 32 -6.17 -2.93 13.29
C PHE A 32 -7.58 -3.21 13.83
N ALA A 33 -7.75 -4.21 14.68
CA ALA A 33 -9.06 -4.62 15.16
C ALA A 33 -9.59 -3.67 16.25
N ILE A 34 -8.75 -3.30 17.22
CA ILE A 34 -9.16 -2.56 18.41
C ILE A 34 -9.05 -1.06 18.20
N ASP A 35 -7.83 -0.56 17.89
CA ASP A 35 -7.61 0.89 17.83
C ASP A 35 -8.29 1.51 16.63
N LEU A 36 -8.09 0.95 15.44
CA LEU A 36 -8.72 1.44 14.22
C LEU A 36 -10.18 0.97 14.10
N GLY A 37 -10.41 -0.35 14.23
CA GLY A 37 -11.71 -0.95 13.94
C GLY A 37 -12.80 -0.60 14.97
N LEU A 38 -12.51 -0.69 16.25
CA LEU A 38 -13.48 -0.41 17.31
C LEU A 38 -13.40 1.04 17.81
N ASN A 39 -12.26 1.43 18.38
CA ASN A 39 -12.11 2.73 19.04
C ASN A 39 -12.15 3.88 18.04
N GLY A 40 -11.35 3.80 16.98
CA GLY A 40 -11.28 4.81 15.95
C GLY A 40 -12.62 4.99 15.24
N THR A 41 -13.25 3.90 14.80
CA THR A 41 -14.56 3.96 14.13
C THR A 41 -15.64 4.57 15.03
N LYS A 42 -15.65 4.24 16.33
CA LYS A 42 -16.59 4.84 17.29
C LYS A 42 -16.35 6.35 17.44
N THR A 43 -15.09 6.77 17.57
CA THR A 43 -14.70 8.18 17.66
C THR A 43 -15.05 8.94 16.39
N LEU A 44 -14.73 8.38 15.21
CA LEU A 44 -15.08 8.95 13.90
C LEU A 44 -16.58 9.23 13.76
N ARG A 45 -17.43 8.26 14.14
CA ARG A 45 -18.89 8.41 14.05
C ARG A 45 -19.36 9.56 14.94
N LYS A 46 -18.92 9.56 16.20
CA LYS A 46 -19.27 10.61 17.18
C LYS A 46 -18.81 11.99 16.67
N LYS A 47 -17.57 12.11 16.22
CA LYS A 47 -17.02 13.38 15.73
C LYS A 47 -17.70 13.88 14.45
N ARG A 48 -18.09 13.00 13.53
CA ARG A 48 -18.88 13.37 12.34
C ARG A 48 -20.23 13.99 12.71
N GLU A 49 -20.87 13.49 13.76
CA GLU A 49 -22.12 14.04 14.28
C GLU A 49 -21.89 15.39 14.97
N GLU A 50 -20.87 15.51 15.82
CA GLU A 50 -20.54 16.74 16.56
C GLU A 50 -20.12 17.89 15.64
N GLU A 51 -19.27 17.61 14.66
CA GLU A 51 -18.69 18.63 13.75
C GLU A 51 -19.55 18.87 12.50
N HIS A 52 -20.64 18.13 12.31
CA HIS A 52 -21.53 18.18 11.14
C HIS A 52 -20.78 18.06 9.80
N CYS A 53 -19.67 17.33 9.76
CA CYS A 53 -18.87 17.10 8.57
C CYS A 53 -18.34 15.67 8.50
N ASN A 54 -17.88 15.28 7.32
CA ASN A 54 -17.25 13.98 7.14
C ASN A 54 -15.79 14.03 7.61
N ILE A 55 -15.36 13.02 8.36
CA ILE A 55 -13.98 12.89 8.82
C ILE A 55 -13.42 11.62 8.16
N PRO A 56 -12.29 11.72 7.44
CA PRO A 56 -11.66 10.58 6.78
C PRO A 56 -11.10 9.58 7.81
N TRP A 57 -11.13 8.30 7.46
CA TRP A 57 -10.59 7.23 8.30
C TRP A 57 -9.12 6.91 7.95
N VAL A 58 -8.61 7.46 6.83
CA VAL A 58 -7.21 7.34 6.43
C VAL A 58 -6.67 8.69 5.94
N ILE A 59 -5.42 8.98 6.25
CA ILE A 59 -4.70 10.13 5.74
C ILE A 59 -3.51 9.66 4.93
N LEU A 60 -3.39 10.20 3.71
CA LEU A 60 -2.26 10.03 2.83
C LEU A 60 -1.32 11.23 3.03
N MET A 61 -0.04 10.99 3.25
CA MET A 61 0.98 12.03 3.44
C MET A 61 2.13 11.83 2.48
N ASP A 62 2.66 12.94 1.95
CA ASP A 62 3.90 12.98 1.19
C ASP A 62 5.04 13.54 2.06
N PRO A 63 5.83 12.68 2.71
CA PRO A 63 6.95 13.14 3.54
C PRO A 63 7.97 13.96 2.75
N THR A 64 8.05 13.70 1.45
CA THR A 64 8.91 14.41 0.49
C THR A 64 8.42 14.23 -0.93
N SER A 65 8.57 15.25 -1.76
CA SER A 65 8.39 15.16 -3.21
C SER A 65 9.65 14.62 -3.92
N ALA A 66 10.79 14.53 -3.22
CA ALA A 66 12.02 13.98 -3.80
C ALA A 66 11.87 12.47 -4.07
N CYS A 67 12.36 12.03 -5.24
CA CYS A 67 12.41 10.62 -5.61
C CYS A 67 13.77 10.30 -6.23
N ASN A 68 14.26 9.09 -5.96
CA ASN A 68 15.50 8.57 -6.53
C ASN A 68 15.29 7.84 -7.86
N LEU A 69 14.05 7.80 -8.38
CA LEU A 69 13.68 7.27 -9.69
C LEU A 69 12.95 8.33 -10.53
N ARG A 70 12.84 8.05 -11.85
CA ARG A 70 12.09 8.85 -12.81
C ARG A 70 11.20 7.93 -13.65
N CYS A 71 10.18 7.39 -13.03
CA CYS A 71 9.28 6.43 -13.68
C CYS A 71 8.45 7.11 -14.77
N LYS A 72 8.31 6.47 -15.92
CA LYS A 72 7.48 6.96 -17.05
C LYS A 72 6.02 7.09 -16.59
N GLY A 73 5.42 8.26 -16.83
CA GLY A 73 4.04 8.56 -16.45
C GLY A 73 3.80 8.51 -14.92
N CYS A 74 4.77 8.95 -14.15
CA CYS A 74 4.61 9.08 -12.69
C CYS A 74 3.76 10.32 -12.38
N TRP A 75 2.63 10.14 -11.70
CA TRP A 75 1.74 11.22 -11.32
C TRP A 75 2.38 12.25 -10.36
N ALA A 76 3.34 11.81 -9.55
CA ALA A 76 4.03 12.67 -8.58
C ALA A 76 5.21 13.47 -9.21
N ALA A 77 5.56 13.24 -10.48
CA ALA A 77 6.69 13.91 -11.12
C ALA A 77 6.48 15.43 -11.33
N GLU A 78 5.23 15.89 -11.32
CA GLU A 78 4.89 17.32 -11.48
C GLU A 78 5.19 18.19 -10.26
N TYR A 79 5.22 17.61 -9.07
CA TYR A 79 5.37 18.37 -7.81
C TYR A 79 6.80 18.85 -7.54
N GLY A 80 7.74 18.57 -8.45
CA GLY A 80 9.16 18.90 -8.24
C GLY A 80 9.79 18.01 -7.17
N HIS A 81 10.94 18.44 -6.63
CA HIS A 81 11.70 17.61 -5.68
C HIS A 81 12.02 18.34 -4.37
N ASN A 82 11.42 19.48 -4.12
CA ASN A 82 11.80 20.41 -3.04
C ASN A 82 10.76 20.52 -1.92
N SER A 83 9.57 19.93 -2.08
CA SER A 83 8.54 19.95 -1.04
C SER A 83 8.78 18.84 -0.04
N ASN A 84 8.80 19.21 1.23
CA ASN A 84 9.03 18.27 2.34
C ASN A 84 8.17 18.66 3.53
N LEU A 85 7.49 17.68 4.12
CA LEU A 85 6.91 17.83 5.46
C LEU A 85 8.01 17.63 6.51
N THR A 86 8.07 18.49 7.48
CA THR A 86 8.93 18.27 8.66
C THR A 86 8.35 17.16 9.53
N LEU A 87 9.17 16.53 10.35
CA LEU A 87 8.68 15.52 11.30
C LEU A 87 7.62 16.11 12.25
N ASP A 88 7.76 17.38 12.66
CA ASP A 88 6.80 18.03 13.55
C ASP A 88 5.45 18.33 12.87
N GLU A 89 5.46 18.67 11.58
CA GLU A 89 4.23 18.77 10.79
C GLU A 89 3.53 17.40 10.68
N MET A 90 4.26 16.34 10.37
CA MET A 90 3.69 14.98 10.34
C MET A 90 3.16 14.56 11.73
N ARG A 91 3.87 14.87 12.82
CA ARG A 91 3.37 14.66 14.20
C ARG A 91 2.08 15.43 14.48
N LYS A 92 2.02 16.67 14.01
CA LYS A 92 0.79 17.49 14.14
C LYS A 92 -0.38 16.84 13.42
N VAL A 93 -0.19 16.44 12.17
CA VAL A 93 -1.23 15.74 11.38
C VAL A 93 -1.71 14.48 12.10
N VAL A 94 -0.80 13.62 12.57
CA VAL A 94 -1.18 12.39 13.28
C VAL A 94 -1.90 12.71 14.59
N ARG A 95 -1.39 13.62 15.42
CA ARG A 95 -2.01 13.98 16.69
C ARG A 95 -3.43 14.51 16.52
N GLU A 96 -3.63 15.45 15.60
CA GLU A 96 -4.91 16.11 15.42
C GLU A 96 -5.95 15.19 14.77
N SER A 97 -5.55 14.41 13.75
CA SER A 97 -6.46 13.46 13.12
C SER A 97 -6.78 12.25 14.00
N LYS A 98 -5.83 11.80 14.82
CA LYS A 98 -6.07 10.74 15.82
C LYS A 98 -7.11 11.18 16.86
N ALA A 99 -7.09 12.43 17.29
CA ALA A 99 -8.13 13.00 18.17
C ALA A 99 -9.52 12.98 17.51
N LEU A 100 -9.60 12.96 16.20
CA LEU A 100 -10.84 12.81 15.42
C LEU A 100 -11.21 11.34 15.14
N GLY A 101 -10.34 10.38 15.50
CA GLY A 101 -10.55 8.94 15.34
C GLY A 101 -9.84 8.29 14.14
N THR A 102 -9.00 9.04 13.42
CA THR A 102 -8.18 8.47 12.32
C THR A 102 -6.96 7.77 12.90
N HIS A 103 -6.82 6.47 12.61
CA HIS A 103 -5.72 5.62 13.09
C HIS A 103 -4.96 4.92 11.95
N PHE A 104 -5.21 5.29 10.69
CA PHE A 104 -4.53 4.73 9.55
C PHE A 104 -3.89 5.84 8.70
N TYR A 105 -2.58 5.69 8.43
CA TYR A 105 -1.78 6.65 7.68
C TYR A 105 -1.03 5.94 6.57
N MET A 106 -1.06 6.54 5.38
CA MET A 106 -0.31 6.06 4.22
C MET A 106 0.72 7.08 3.80
N PHE A 107 1.90 6.64 3.43
CA PHE A 107 2.96 7.48 2.89
C PHE A 107 3.13 7.22 1.40
N THR A 108 3.22 8.32 0.64
CA THR A 108 3.49 8.34 -0.79
C THR A 108 4.35 9.56 -1.13
N GLY A 109 4.11 10.27 -2.20
CA GLY A 109 4.89 11.44 -2.64
C GLY A 109 5.89 11.08 -3.73
N GLY A 110 7.14 11.50 -3.57
CA GLY A 110 8.27 11.01 -4.34
C GLY A 110 8.64 9.58 -3.93
N GLU A 111 9.73 9.40 -3.23
CA GLU A 111 10.06 8.14 -2.56
C GLU A 111 10.04 8.35 -1.03
N PRO A 112 9.03 7.84 -0.32
CA PRO A 112 8.89 8.09 1.11
C PRO A 112 10.05 7.55 1.95
N LEU A 113 10.74 6.49 1.52
CA LEU A 113 11.88 5.94 2.25
C LEU A 113 13.14 6.82 2.19
N ILE A 114 13.17 7.90 1.42
CA ILE A 114 14.17 8.97 1.60
C ILE A 114 14.07 9.55 3.01
N ARG A 115 12.86 9.58 3.58
CA ARG A 115 12.56 10.04 4.94
C ARG A 115 12.31 8.88 5.92
N LYS A 116 12.91 7.69 5.66
CA LYS A 116 12.65 6.46 6.46
C LYS A 116 12.87 6.65 7.97
N LYS A 117 13.82 7.49 8.38
CA LYS A 117 14.06 7.77 9.81
C LYS A 117 12.88 8.48 10.48
N ASP A 118 12.32 9.47 9.80
CA ASP A 118 11.19 10.25 10.33
C ASP A 118 9.91 9.41 10.36
N ILE A 119 9.66 8.64 9.30
CA ILE A 119 8.51 7.72 9.20
C ILE A 119 8.55 6.67 10.30
N LEU A 120 9.71 6.05 10.54
CA LEU A 120 9.88 5.06 11.60
C LEU A 120 9.76 5.69 13.00
N THR A 121 10.21 6.93 13.17
CA THR A 121 10.03 7.68 14.41
C THR A 121 8.56 7.91 14.69
N LEU A 122 7.82 8.38 13.69
CA LEU A 122 6.38 8.61 13.77
C LEU A 122 5.61 7.33 14.13
N ALA A 123 5.99 6.20 13.50
CA ALA A 123 5.40 4.89 13.79
C ALA A 123 5.68 4.41 15.23
N ARG A 124 6.89 4.63 15.73
CA ARG A 124 7.26 4.28 17.12
C ARG A 124 6.51 5.11 18.15
N GLU A 125 6.28 6.38 17.86
CA GLU A 125 5.58 7.32 18.74
C GLU A 125 4.05 7.06 18.79
N ASN A 126 3.49 6.37 17.79
CA ASN A 126 2.04 6.15 17.64
C ASN A 126 1.72 4.66 17.45
N LYS A 127 1.90 3.86 18.49
CA LYS A 127 1.69 2.41 18.47
C LYS A 127 0.22 1.99 18.25
N ASP A 128 -0.70 2.88 18.55
CA ASP A 128 -2.15 2.77 18.36
C ASP A 128 -2.60 3.14 16.92
N CYS A 129 -1.64 3.38 16.02
CA CYS A 129 -1.91 3.71 14.61
C CYS A 129 -1.23 2.70 13.69
N ILE A 130 -1.79 2.52 12.50
CA ILE A 130 -1.20 1.73 11.41
C ILE A 130 -0.60 2.68 10.39
N PHE A 131 0.59 2.34 9.92
CA PHE A 131 1.31 3.06 8.89
C PHE A 131 1.62 2.13 7.71
N LEU A 132 1.44 2.64 6.49
CA LEU A 132 1.75 1.94 5.24
C LEU A 132 2.54 2.89 4.32
N ALA A 133 3.62 2.45 3.71
CA ALA A 133 4.30 3.25 2.69
C ALA A 133 4.28 2.56 1.32
N PHE A 134 3.89 3.32 0.29
CA PHE A 134 4.10 2.94 -1.11
C PHE A 134 5.51 3.32 -1.49
N THR A 135 6.34 2.36 -1.86
CA THR A 135 7.77 2.59 -2.10
C THR A 135 8.26 1.82 -3.33
N ASN A 136 9.27 2.35 -3.98
CA ASN A 136 9.98 1.62 -5.03
C ASN A 136 10.90 0.52 -4.48
N GLY A 137 11.08 0.44 -3.16
CA GLY A 137 11.84 -0.60 -2.47
C GLY A 137 13.36 -0.47 -2.54
N THR A 138 13.92 0.43 -3.34
CA THR A 138 15.39 0.51 -3.57
C THR A 138 16.20 0.97 -2.36
N LEU A 139 15.53 1.50 -1.34
CA LEU A 139 16.15 1.98 -0.09
C LEU A 139 15.91 1.05 1.11
N VAL A 140 15.36 -0.14 0.86
CA VAL A 140 15.21 -1.20 1.86
C VAL A 140 16.55 -1.88 2.10
N ASP A 141 16.97 -1.94 3.35
CA ASP A 141 18.19 -2.61 3.82
C ASP A 141 17.90 -3.42 5.10
N ASP A 142 18.85 -4.25 5.55
CA ASP A 142 18.68 -5.08 6.74
C ASP A 142 18.38 -4.23 8.00
N ALA A 143 19.03 -3.08 8.17
CA ALA A 143 18.81 -2.19 9.31
C ALA A 143 17.39 -1.62 9.32
N PHE A 144 16.88 -1.23 8.14
CA PHE A 144 15.51 -0.76 7.99
C PHE A 144 14.50 -1.87 8.31
N CYS A 145 14.72 -3.10 7.86
CA CYS A 145 13.85 -4.24 8.16
C CYS A 145 13.78 -4.51 9.68
N GLU A 146 14.91 -4.47 10.39
CA GLU A 146 14.95 -4.63 11.85
C GLU A 146 14.21 -3.49 12.56
N ASP A 147 14.38 -2.26 12.11
CA ASP A 147 13.69 -1.11 12.70
C ASP A 147 12.19 -1.12 12.41
N MET A 148 11.78 -1.52 11.21
CA MET A 148 10.39 -1.70 10.82
C MET A 148 9.71 -2.77 11.71
N LYS A 149 10.38 -3.89 11.94
CA LYS A 149 9.89 -4.96 12.82
C LYS A 149 9.67 -4.45 14.24
N LYS A 150 10.62 -3.68 14.81
CA LYS A 150 10.49 -3.07 16.15
C LYS A 150 9.33 -2.06 16.24
N CYS A 151 8.92 -1.46 15.13
CA CYS A 151 7.75 -0.59 15.12
C CYS A 151 6.46 -1.39 15.38
N GLY A 152 6.30 -2.58 14.81
CA GLY A 152 5.14 -3.45 15.03
C GLY A 152 3.82 -2.97 14.40
N ASN A 153 3.84 -1.83 13.70
CA ASN A 153 2.66 -1.16 13.14
C ASN A 153 2.93 -0.50 11.79
N PHE A 154 4.03 -0.86 11.12
CA PHE A 154 4.43 -0.27 9.85
C PHE A 154 4.59 -1.36 8.77
N ALA A 155 3.97 -1.17 7.61
CA ALA A 155 4.02 -2.09 6.48
C ALA A 155 4.44 -1.38 5.19
N LEU A 156 4.86 -2.14 4.19
CA LEU A 156 5.25 -1.63 2.87
C LEU A 156 4.39 -2.20 1.74
N ALA A 157 4.08 -1.38 0.74
CA ALA A 157 3.60 -1.80 -0.56
C ALA A 157 4.69 -1.51 -1.60
N LEU A 158 5.39 -2.56 -2.04
CA LEU A 158 6.49 -2.45 -3.00
C LEU A 158 5.96 -2.28 -4.40
N SER A 159 6.43 -1.25 -5.09
CA SER A 159 6.02 -0.97 -6.45
C SER A 159 6.66 -1.94 -7.45
N ILE A 160 5.83 -2.69 -8.19
CA ILE A 160 6.25 -3.64 -9.21
C ILE A 160 5.22 -3.71 -10.33
N GLU A 161 5.66 -3.81 -11.60
CA GLU A 161 4.80 -3.65 -12.77
C GLU A 161 4.64 -4.93 -13.62
N GLY A 162 5.09 -6.07 -13.15
CA GLY A 162 5.10 -7.35 -13.86
C GLY A 162 6.48 -7.98 -13.88
N ASP A 163 6.88 -8.55 -15.03
CA ASP A 163 8.23 -9.09 -15.25
C ASP A 163 9.30 -7.99 -15.34
N GLU A 164 10.57 -8.40 -15.42
CA GLU A 164 11.71 -7.48 -15.44
C GLU A 164 11.66 -6.49 -16.61
N ALA A 165 11.33 -6.99 -17.81
CA ALA A 165 11.31 -6.15 -19.01
C ALA A 165 10.23 -5.07 -18.93
N VAL A 166 9.03 -5.44 -18.49
CA VAL A 166 7.90 -4.52 -18.31
C VAL A 166 8.16 -3.54 -17.16
N ASN A 167 8.65 -4.05 -16.04
CA ASN A 167 8.97 -3.23 -14.88
C ASN A 167 10.01 -2.15 -15.22
N ASP A 168 11.12 -2.57 -15.81
CA ASP A 168 12.25 -1.69 -16.08
C ASP A 168 11.97 -0.71 -17.24
N SER A 169 11.11 -1.08 -18.20
CA SER A 169 10.64 -0.16 -19.24
C SER A 169 9.93 1.08 -18.69
N ARG A 170 9.28 0.96 -17.53
CA ARG A 170 8.57 2.06 -16.86
C ARG A 170 9.39 2.70 -15.76
N ARG A 171 10.11 1.91 -14.96
CA ARG A 171 10.77 2.36 -13.71
C ARG A 171 12.25 2.66 -13.86
N GLY A 172 12.86 2.16 -14.93
CA GLY A 172 14.30 2.29 -15.21
C GLY A 172 15.03 0.96 -15.05
N GLU A 173 16.13 0.84 -15.78
CA GLU A 173 16.96 -0.37 -15.84
C GLU A 173 17.46 -0.82 -14.46
N GLY A 174 17.33 -2.11 -14.17
CA GLY A 174 17.76 -2.72 -12.91
C GLY A 174 16.89 -2.44 -11.69
N VAL A 175 15.78 -1.72 -11.84
CA VAL A 175 14.86 -1.45 -10.72
C VAL A 175 14.12 -2.73 -10.30
N TYR A 176 13.76 -3.60 -11.25
CA TYR A 176 13.15 -4.89 -10.94
C TYR A 176 13.99 -5.72 -9.97
N GLN A 177 15.29 -5.87 -10.27
CA GLN A 177 16.20 -6.64 -9.43
C GLN A 177 16.37 -6.04 -8.03
N LYS A 178 16.36 -4.70 -7.91
CA LYS A 178 16.40 -4.02 -6.61
C LYS A 178 15.11 -4.26 -5.81
N THR A 179 13.94 -4.19 -6.46
CA THR A 179 12.66 -4.48 -5.83
C THR A 179 12.58 -5.95 -5.38
N LEU A 180 13.04 -6.88 -6.22
CA LEU A 180 13.12 -8.31 -5.86
C LEU A 180 14.07 -8.56 -4.67
N ALA A 181 15.21 -7.88 -4.62
CA ALA A 181 16.12 -7.93 -3.47
C ALA A 181 15.44 -7.41 -2.19
N ALA A 182 14.69 -6.32 -2.29
CA ALA A 182 13.91 -5.79 -1.17
C ALA A 182 12.85 -6.79 -0.68
N MET A 183 12.10 -7.45 -1.58
CA MET A 183 11.15 -8.51 -1.22
C MET A 183 11.84 -9.64 -0.45
N LYS A 184 13.00 -10.10 -0.93
CA LYS A 184 13.79 -11.16 -0.28
C LYS A 184 14.27 -10.75 1.12
N LEU A 185 14.70 -9.49 1.30
CA LEU A 185 15.08 -8.96 2.61
C LEU A 185 13.89 -8.91 3.57
N LEU A 186 12.77 -8.34 3.13
CA LEU A 186 11.55 -8.26 3.95
C LEU A 186 11.04 -9.64 4.35
N LYS A 187 11.05 -10.61 3.43
CA LYS A 187 10.70 -12.01 3.73
C LYS A 187 11.67 -12.64 4.73
N LYS A 188 12.98 -12.47 4.55
CA LYS A 188 14.03 -12.96 5.46
C LYS A 188 13.81 -12.45 6.88
N HIS A 189 13.47 -11.16 7.03
CA HIS A 189 13.22 -10.51 8.32
C HIS A 189 11.79 -10.69 8.85
N LYS A 190 10.95 -11.45 8.15
CA LYS A 190 9.54 -11.69 8.50
C LYS A 190 8.72 -10.39 8.65
N CYS A 191 9.01 -9.38 7.84
CA CYS A 191 8.26 -8.14 7.80
C CYS A 191 6.95 -8.29 7.02
N LEU A 192 5.88 -7.61 7.44
CA LEU A 192 4.64 -7.52 6.68
C LEU A 192 4.82 -6.58 5.49
N PHE A 193 4.62 -7.07 4.29
CA PHE A 193 4.61 -6.27 3.08
C PHE A 193 3.66 -6.83 2.02
N GLY A 194 3.34 -6.00 1.08
CA GLY A 194 2.62 -6.34 -0.15
C GLY A 194 3.22 -5.64 -1.35
N THR A 195 2.47 -5.62 -2.44
CA THR A 195 2.86 -4.97 -3.69
C THR A 195 1.92 -3.84 -4.07
N SER A 196 2.41 -2.90 -4.86
CA SER A 196 1.65 -1.83 -5.49
C SER A 196 1.89 -1.90 -7.00
N ILE A 197 0.84 -2.10 -7.76
CA ILE A 197 0.89 -2.38 -9.19
C ILE A 197 0.13 -1.27 -9.92
N CYS A 198 0.81 -0.52 -10.79
CA CYS A 198 0.15 0.35 -11.73
C CYS A 198 -0.09 -0.41 -13.03
N TYR A 199 -1.31 -0.87 -13.26
CA TYR A 199 -1.62 -1.59 -14.48
C TYR A 199 -1.99 -0.64 -15.62
N THR A 200 -1.53 -1.00 -16.82
CA THR A 200 -1.58 -0.23 -18.07
C THR A 200 -2.08 -1.10 -19.20
N SER A 201 -2.32 -0.53 -20.37
CA SER A 201 -2.61 -1.28 -21.59
C SER A 201 -1.52 -2.30 -21.96
N LYS A 202 -0.30 -2.13 -21.45
CA LYS A 202 0.86 -2.98 -21.79
C LYS A 202 1.07 -4.17 -20.84
N ASN A 203 0.61 -4.06 -19.58
CA ASN A 203 0.89 -5.08 -18.55
C ASN A 203 -0.36 -5.68 -17.88
N TYR A 204 -1.57 -5.21 -18.16
CA TYR A 204 -2.79 -5.63 -17.47
C TYR A 204 -2.98 -7.15 -17.41
N ALA A 205 -2.66 -7.85 -18.50
CA ALA A 205 -2.81 -9.30 -18.57
C ALA A 205 -1.73 -10.02 -17.75
N SER A 206 -0.46 -9.59 -17.84
CA SER A 206 0.65 -10.23 -17.12
C SER A 206 0.53 -10.01 -15.61
N VAL A 207 0.16 -8.82 -15.14
CA VAL A 207 0.04 -8.54 -13.69
C VAL A 207 -1.22 -9.14 -13.03
N THR A 208 -2.11 -9.71 -13.83
CA THR A 208 -3.28 -10.46 -13.35
C THR A 208 -3.21 -11.94 -13.69
N SER A 209 -2.07 -12.42 -14.19
CA SER A 209 -1.84 -13.85 -14.49
C SER A 209 -1.62 -14.67 -13.22
N ASP A 210 -1.85 -15.97 -13.30
CA ASP A 210 -1.62 -16.90 -12.21
C ASP A 210 -0.13 -16.95 -11.83
N GLU A 211 0.78 -16.83 -12.82
CA GLU A 211 2.22 -16.80 -12.63
C GLU A 211 2.65 -15.57 -11.82
N PHE A 212 2.03 -14.40 -12.05
CA PHE A 212 2.36 -13.21 -11.31
C PHE A 212 1.81 -13.26 -9.88
N TYR A 213 0.65 -13.87 -9.66
CA TYR A 213 0.15 -14.14 -8.31
C TYR A 213 1.09 -15.09 -7.56
N ASP A 214 1.53 -16.18 -8.19
CA ASP A 214 2.49 -17.11 -7.60
C ASP A 214 3.81 -16.41 -7.27
N PHE A 215 4.34 -15.63 -8.20
CA PHE A 215 5.53 -14.80 -7.98
C PHE A 215 5.42 -13.93 -6.72
N MET A 216 4.32 -13.20 -6.56
CA MET A 216 4.11 -12.35 -5.37
C MET A 216 4.07 -13.17 -4.09
N ILE A 217 3.32 -14.27 -4.08
CA ILE A 217 3.15 -15.16 -2.92
C ILE A 217 4.47 -15.81 -2.54
N GLU A 218 5.20 -16.37 -3.51
CA GLU A 218 6.50 -17.03 -3.31
C GLU A 218 7.55 -16.06 -2.77
N ASN A 219 7.51 -14.79 -3.18
CA ASN A 219 8.40 -13.77 -2.65
C ASN A 219 7.92 -13.16 -1.33
N GLY A 220 6.79 -13.60 -0.77
CA GLY A 220 6.35 -13.28 0.57
C GLY A 220 5.32 -12.16 0.69
N ALA A 221 4.84 -11.58 -0.41
CA ALA A 221 3.81 -10.56 -0.38
C ALA A 221 2.49 -11.11 0.19
N LYS A 222 1.83 -10.34 1.05
CA LYS A 222 0.55 -10.72 1.67
C LYS A 222 -0.65 -9.99 1.06
N TYR A 223 -0.43 -8.88 0.41
CA TYR A 223 -1.47 -8.11 -0.27
C TYR A 223 -0.92 -7.45 -1.53
N ALA A 224 -1.83 -7.10 -2.44
CA ALA A 224 -1.52 -6.39 -3.67
C ALA A 224 -2.54 -5.28 -3.91
N TRP A 225 -2.04 -4.07 -4.08
CA TRP A 225 -2.82 -2.90 -4.48
C TRP A 225 -2.70 -2.72 -5.98
N TYR A 226 -3.83 -2.73 -6.69
CA TYR A 226 -3.92 -2.49 -8.12
C TYR A 226 -4.46 -1.08 -8.36
N PHE A 227 -3.69 -0.28 -9.09
CA PHE A 227 -4.06 1.06 -9.53
C PHE A 227 -4.06 1.10 -11.04
N HIS A 228 -5.15 1.52 -11.66
CA HIS A 228 -5.10 1.72 -13.09
C HIS A 228 -4.31 3.00 -13.43
N TYR A 229 -3.58 2.96 -14.54
CA TYR A 229 -2.85 4.12 -15.00
C TYR A 229 -3.79 5.26 -15.34
N MET A 230 -3.48 6.44 -14.84
CA MET A 230 -4.14 7.70 -15.19
C MET A 230 -3.13 8.62 -15.86
N PRO A 231 -3.44 9.24 -17.01
CA PRO A 231 -2.53 10.09 -17.77
C PRO A 231 -2.47 11.50 -17.14
N VAL A 232 -1.96 11.56 -15.93
CA VAL A 232 -1.70 12.80 -15.18
C VAL A 232 -0.22 12.85 -14.86
N GLY A 233 0.31 14.06 -14.73
CA GLY A 233 1.74 14.25 -14.48
C GLY A 233 2.53 14.65 -15.71
N ALA A 234 3.79 15.08 -15.53
CA ALA A 234 4.63 15.72 -16.56
C ALA A 234 4.80 14.80 -17.73
N ASP A 235 5.05 13.62 -17.76
CA ASP A 235 5.28 12.74 -18.91
C ASP A 235 4.12 11.76 -19.15
N ALA A 236 2.88 12.26 -19.07
CA ALA A 236 1.69 11.46 -19.29
C ALA A 236 1.68 10.83 -20.68
N ASP A 237 1.57 9.50 -20.75
CA ASP A 237 1.57 8.73 -22.00
C ASP A 237 0.20 8.09 -22.22
N THR A 238 -0.55 8.61 -23.18
CA THR A 238 -1.91 8.12 -23.49
C THR A 238 -1.92 6.71 -24.07
N GLU A 239 -0.80 6.19 -24.59
CA GLU A 239 -0.69 4.81 -25.06
C GLU A 239 -0.77 3.78 -23.92
N LEU A 240 -0.51 4.22 -22.69
CA LEU A 240 -0.64 3.39 -21.49
C LEU A 240 -2.08 3.26 -20.96
N LEU A 241 -3.03 4.03 -21.53
CA LEU A 241 -4.43 3.97 -21.15
C LEU A 241 -5.02 2.59 -21.49
N LEU A 242 -5.83 2.10 -20.58
CA LEU A 242 -6.55 0.84 -20.77
C LEU A 242 -7.82 1.06 -21.61
N SER A 243 -8.12 0.10 -22.48
CA SER A 243 -9.46 0.01 -23.07
C SER A 243 -10.49 -0.40 -22.01
N PRO A 244 -11.81 -0.21 -22.28
CA PRO A 244 -12.86 -0.71 -21.39
C PRO A 244 -12.77 -2.22 -21.14
N GLU A 245 -12.44 -3.01 -22.18
CA GLU A 245 -12.31 -4.47 -22.10
C GLU A 245 -11.11 -4.90 -21.23
N GLN A 246 -10.00 -4.17 -21.32
CA GLN A 246 -8.81 -4.41 -20.48
C GLN A 246 -9.11 -4.09 -19.02
N ARG A 247 -9.84 -3.01 -18.74
CA ARG A 247 -10.28 -2.67 -17.37
C ARG A 247 -11.23 -3.72 -16.81
N GLU A 248 -12.19 -4.16 -17.62
CA GLU A 248 -13.13 -5.22 -17.25
C GLU A 248 -12.41 -6.54 -16.94
N HIS A 249 -11.38 -6.89 -17.71
CA HIS A 249 -10.55 -8.07 -17.46
C HIS A 249 -9.90 -8.00 -16.07
N VAL A 250 -9.23 -6.89 -15.72
CA VAL A 250 -8.59 -6.71 -14.41
C VAL A 250 -9.62 -6.77 -13.29
N TYR A 251 -10.73 -6.04 -13.42
CA TYR A 251 -11.84 -6.04 -12.48
C TYR A 251 -12.34 -7.45 -12.17
N ARG A 252 -12.64 -8.25 -13.20
CA ARG A 252 -13.14 -9.63 -13.02
C ARG A 252 -12.10 -10.54 -12.40
N THR A 253 -10.84 -10.42 -12.81
CA THR A 253 -9.76 -11.26 -12.30
C THR A 253 -9.47 -11.00 -10.82
N ILE A 254 -9.39 -9.73 -10.41
CA ILE A 254 -9.18 -9.38 -9.00
C ILE A 254 -10.35 -9.88 -8.14
N ARG A 255 -11.60 -9.74 -8.60
CA ARG A 255 -12.76 -10.27 -7.86
C ARG A 255 -12.78 -11.79 -7.78
N LYS A 256 -12.40 -12.48 -8.88
CA LYS A 256 -12.25 -13.93 -8.88
C LYS A 256 -11.25 -14.37 -7.82
N ASN A 257 -10.12 -13.64 -7.68
CA ASN A 257 -9.12 -13.91 -6.65
C ASN A 257 -9.70 -13.69 -5.23
N ARG A 258 -10.28 -12.52 -4.97
CA ARG A 258 -10.89 -12.21 -3.67
C ARG A 258 -11.99 -13.19 -3.23
N ASN A 259 -12.73 -13.71 -4.18
CA ASN A 259 -13.74 -14.75 -3.92
C ASN A 259 -13.14 -16.15 -3.72
N GLY A 260 -11.82 -16.29 -3.65
CA GLY A 260 -11.12 -17.55 -3.45
C GLY A 260 -11.12 -18.49 -4.66
N LYS A 261 -11.67 -18.08 -5.81
CA LYS A 261 -11.83 -18.93 -6.99
C LYS A 261 -10.54 -19.21 -7.76
N THR A 262 -9.48 -18.45 -7.51
CA THR A 262 -8.14 -18.69 -8.09
C THR A 262 -7.32 -19.67 -7.25
N GLY A 263 -7.68 -19.89 -6.01
CA GLY A 263 -6.88 -20.66 -5.05
C GLY A 263 -5.59 -19.97 -4.59
N LYS A 264 -5.39 -18.69 -4.97
CA LYS A 264 -4.18 -17.93 -4.62
C LYS A 264 -4.37 -17.19 -3.30
N PRO A 265 -3.59 -17.51 -2.24
CA PRO A 265 -3.74 -16.93 -0.90
C PRO A 265 -3.06 -15.56 -0.78
N ILE A 266 -3.58 -14.57 -1.50
CA ILE A 266 -3.14 -13.16 -1.45
C ILE A 266 -4.35 -12.23 -1.48
N PHE A 267 -4.37 -11.22 -0.60
CA PHE A 267 -5.44 -10.23 -0.59
C PHE A 267 -5.19 -9.14 -1.64
N THR A 268 -6.19 -8.88 -2.49
CA THR A 268 -6.05 -7.93 -3.59
C THR A 268 -7.05 -6.77 -3.45
N VAL A 269 -6.58 -5.55 -3.68
CA VAL A 269 -7.37 -4.31 -3.70
C VAL A 269 -7.32 -3.72 -5.11
N ASP A 270 -8.47 -3.47 -5.70
CA ASP A 270 -8.60 -2.76 -6.98
C ASP A 270 -9.07 -1.33 -6.69
N PHE A 271 -8.11 -0.45 -6.44
CA PHE A 271 -8.34 0.84 -5.80
C PHE A 271 -9.47 1.68 -6.45
N GLN A 272 -9.45 1.81 -7.77
CA GLN A 272 -10.46 2.61 -8.47
C GLN A 272 -11.79 1.88 -8.65
N ASN A 273 -11.76 0.58 -8.94
CA ASN A 273 -12.98 -0.18 -9.19
C ASN A 273 -13.69 -0.58 -7.88
N ASP A 274 -12.98 -0.67 -6.76
CA ASP A 274 -13.59 -0.93 -5.44
C ASP A 274 -14.45 0.25 -4.93
N GLY A 275 -14.42 1.38 -5.60
CA GLY A 275 -15.34 2.49 -5.36
C GLY A 275 -16.82 2.08 -5.36
N GLU A 276 -17.20 1.01 -6.07
CA GLU A 276 -18.58 0.50 -6.07
C GLU A 276 -19.04 0.05 -4.67
N PHE A 277 -18.15 -0.52 -3.83
CA PHE A 277 -18.50 -0.98 -2.48
C PHE A 277 -18.68 0.16 -1.49
N VAL A 278 -18.16 1.35 -1.82
CA VAL A 278 -18.24 2.54 -0.98
C VAL A 278 -19.07 3.67 -1.62
N GLY A 279 -19.78 3.36 -2.71
CA GLY A 279 -20.67 4.30 -3.38
C GLY A 279 -19.96 5.41 -4.15
N GLY A 280 -18.82 5.13 -4.77
CA GLY A 280 -18.08 6.04 -5.65
C GLY A 280 -16.73 6.51 -5.11
N CYS A 281 -16.25 7.66 -5.57
CA CYS A 281 -14.95 8.20 -5.21
C CYS A 281 -14.79 8.40 -3.69
N ILE A 282 -13.67 7.95 -3.14
CA ILE A 282 -13.34 8.02 -1.72
C ILE A 282 -12.47 9.22 -1.33
N ALA A 283 -12.02 10.00 -2.30
CA ALA A 283 -11.13 11.15 -2.13
C ALA A 283 -11.86 12.42 -1.62
N GLY A 284 -11.11 13.50 -1.50
CA GLY A 284 -11.62 14.82 -1.14
C GLY A 284 -12.19 14.91 0.27
N GLY A 285 -11.63 14.19 1.22
CA GLY A 285 -12.08 14.17 2.61
C GLY A 285 -13.22 13.20 2.90
N ARG A 286 -13.74 12.48 1.90
CA ARG A 286 -14.81 11.52 2.12
C ARG A 286 -14.33 10.32 2.94
N ASN A 287 -13.34 9.60 2.50
CA ASN A 287 -12.71 8.48 3.22
C ASN A 287 -11.23 8.75 3.47
N TYR A 288 -10.57 9.47 2.57
CA TYR A 288 -9.20 9.95 2.76
C TYR A 288 -9.03 11.37 2.23
N PHE A 289 -8.02 12.06 2.70
CA PHE A 289 -7.44 13.22 2.04
C PHE A 289 -5.91 13.13 2.05
N HIS A 290 -5.29 13.96 1.22
CA HIS A 290 -3.88 13.96 0.96
C HIS A 290 -3.24 15.23 1.53
N VAL A 291 -2.12 15.07 2.22
CA VAL A 291 -1.29 16.15 2.78
C VAL A 291 0.07 16.10 2.07
N ASN A 292 0.41 17.16 1.36
CA ASN A 292 1.65 17.29 0.59
C ASN A 292 2.29 18.68 0.76
#